data_8f7656b899f8a129c8ec94ed5bc125c2
#
_entry.id   8f7656b899f8a129c8ec94ed5bc125c2
#
_cell.length_a   1.000
_cell.length_b   1.000
_cell.length_c   1.000
_cell.angle_alpha   90.00
_cell.angle_beta   90.00
_cell.angle_gamma   90.00
#
_symmetry.space_group_name_H-M   'P 1'
#
loop_
_entity.id
_entity.type
_entity.pdbx_description
1 polymer ?
#
loop_
_entity_poly.entity_id
_entity_poly.type
_entity_poly.pdbx_seq_one_letter_code
_entity_poly.pdbx_strand_id
1 'polypeptide(L)'
;MIIVIGGIKGGSGKTTIATHLSIMRAQKGLDVLLIDTDDQETSFDFSSRRSSSEEKLPEYTCIKLSGKAIRFEILKMKCKYDDIIIDAGGRDTINQRASLSIADKLIVPFVPRSFDLWTLEKVSSIINEIQQINPSLHSYTFLNKADSRGDDNEDAQAMMKENDNLTTLPVIICNRKAFGNAAAEGKAVNELKILDKKAVMEIDNLYKYIFE
;
A
#
# COMPACT_ATOMS: atom_id res chain seq x y z
N MET A 1 -10.83 1.41 -9.72
CA MET A 1 -10.94 0.95 -8.31
C MET A 1 -10.21 1.93 -7.40
N ILE A 2 -10.65 2.14 -6.14
CA ILE A 2 -9.96 2.98 -5.15
C ILE A 2 -9.36 2.08 -4.07
N ILE A 3 -8.04 2.11 -3.91
CA ILE A 3 -7.29 1.28 -2.96
C ILE A 3 -6.52 2.18 -2.01
N VAL A 4 -6.68 1.98 -0.71
CA VAL A 4 -5.88 2.66 0.31
C VAL A 4 -4.81 1.71 0.84
N ILE A 5 -3.55 2.11 0.77
CA ILE A 5 -2.46 1.44 1.47
C ILE A 5 -2.30 2.19 2.79
N GLY A 6 -2.84 1.60 3.86
CA GLY A 6 -3.05 2.28 5.13
C GLY A 6 -2.51 1.52 6.33
N GLY A 7 -2.82 2.05 7.50
CA GLY A 7 -2.41 1.48 8.79
C GLY A 7 -1.89 2.58 9.72
N ILE A 8 -1.75 2.26 11.00
CA ILE A 8 -1.43 3.24 12.04
C ILE A 8 0.04 3.25 12.45
N LYS A 9 0.87 2.40 11.84
CA LYS A 9 2.30 2.29 12.18
C LYS A 9 3.18 2.90 11.09
N GLY A 10 4.10 3.77 11.48
CA GLY A 10 5.16 4.27 10.63
C GLY A 10 6.16 3.16 10.26
N GLY A 11 6.76 3.25 9.08
CA GLY A 11 7.81 2.33 8.66
C GLY A 11 7.36 0.93 8.23
N SER A 12 6.06 0.63 8.16
CA SER A 12 5.54 -0.68 7.74
C SER A 12 5.67 -0.96 6.24
N GLY A 13 6.11 0.03 5.43
CA GLY A 13 6.34 -0.14 4.00
C GLY A 13 5.16 0.25 3.11
N LYS A 14 4.19 1.01 3.62
CA LYS A 14 3.01 1.48 2.86
C LYS A 14 3.40 2.14 1.53
N THR A 15 4.26 3.14 1.59
CA THR A 15 4.76 3.85 0.40
C THR A 15 5.42 2.91 -0.61
N THR A 16 6.23 1.95 -0.13
CA THR A 16 6.85 0.95 -1.01
C THR A 16 5.79 0.12 -1.74
N ILE A 17 4.75 -0.31 -1.04
CA ILE A 17 3.66 -1.09 -1.64
C ILE A 17 2.84 -0.21 -2.60
N ALA A 18 2.46 1.01 -2.20
CA ALA A 18 1.68 1.93 -3.02
C ALA A 18 2.38 2.24 -4.35
N THR A 19 3.68 2.57 -4.31
CA THR A 19 4.47 2.88 -5.51
C THR A 19 4.64 1.66 -6.41
N HIS A 20 4.93 0.46 -5.85
CA HIS A 20 5.04 -0.78 -6.63
C HIS A 20 3.74 -1.14 -7.33
N LEU A 21 2.61 -1.10 -6.62
CA LEU A 21 1.30 -1.40 -7.20
C LEU A 21 0.93 -0.40 -8.31
N SER A 22 1.23 0.89 -8.11
CA SER A 22 0.99 1.93 -9.14
C SER A 22 1.81 1.65 -10.40
N ILE A 23 3.11 1.34 -10.25
CA ILE A 23 3.98 0.99 -11.38
C ILE A 23 3.49 -0.27 -12.09
N MET A 24 3.15 -1.33 -11.35
CA MET A 24 2.72 -2.60 -11.94
C MET A 24 1.39 -2.45 -12.70
N ARG A 25 0.47 -1.59 -12.25
CA ARG A 25 -0.75 -1.26 -12.98
C ARG A 25 -0.45 -0.46 -14.25
N ALA A 26 0.43 0.54 -14.17
CA ALA A 26 0.88 1.30 -15.34
C ALA A 26 1.60 0.42 -16.37
N GLN A 27 2.39 -0.59 -15.93
CA GLN A 27 3.01 -1.60 -16.81
C GLN A 27 1.98 -2.46 -17.57
N LYS A 28 0.75 -2.56 -17.08
CA LYS A 28 -0.36 -3.22 -17.79
C LYS A 28 -1.11 -2.29 -18.74
N GLY A 29 -0.65 -1.03 -18.89
CA GLY A 29 -1.24 -0.03 -19.79
C GLY A 29 -2.49 0.65 -19.22
N LEU A 30 -2.66 0.66 -17.90
CA LEU A 30 -3.80 1.28 -17.22
C LEU A 30 -3.46 2.70 -16.78
N ASP A 31 -4.48 3.56 -16.79
CA ASP A 31 -4.38 4.93 -16.26
C ASP A 31 -4.47 4.90 -14.74
N VAL A 32 -3.36 5.21 -14.07
CA VAL A 32 -3.22 5.10 -12.61
C VAL A 32 -2.99 6.46 -11.98
N LEU A 33 -3.72 6.74 -10.90
CA LEU A 33 -3.48 7.88 -10.02
C LEU A 33 -2.96 7.41 -8.67
N LEU A 34 -1.75 7.80 -8.31
CA LEU A 34 -1.20 7.67 -6.96
C LEU A 34 -1.45 8.98 -6.20
N ILE A 35 -2.05 8.88 -5.02
CA ILE A 35 -2.31 10.02 -4.15
C ILE A 35 -1.50 9.89 -2.88
N ASP A 36 -0.60 10.84 -2.64
CA ASP A 36 0.12 10.95 -1.38
C ASP A 36 -0.70 11.78 -0.39
N THR A 37 -1.07 11.18 0.74
CA THR A 37 -1.79 11.86 1.81
C THR A 37 -0.99 11.92 3.11
N ASP A 38 0.30 11.50 3.07
CA ASP A 38 1.23 11.59 4.21
C ASP A 38 1.93 12.95 4.21
N ASP A 39 2.06 13.56 5.38
CA ASP A 39 2.79 14.82 5.55
C ASP A 39 4.30 14.69 5.21
N GLN A 40 4.83 13.46 5.14
CA GLN A 40 6.21 13.19 4.73
C GLN A 40 6.42 13.17 3.21
N GLU A 41 5.35 13.19 2.42
CA GLU A 41 5.35 13.30 0.95
C GLU A 41 6.25 12.28 0.23
N THR A 42 6.49 11.11 0.83
CA THR A 42 7.50 10.14 0.36
C THR A 42 7.15 9.51 -0.99
N SER A 43 5.87 9.23 -1.25
CA SER A 43 5.44 8.65 -2.52
C SER A 43 5.44 9.70 -3.64
N PHE A 44 5.23 10.96 -3.31
CA PHE A 44 5.35 12.07 -4.26
C PHE A 44 6.83 12.31 -4.65
N ASP A 45 7.75 12.31 -3.69
CA ASP A 45 9.19 12.44 -3.94
C ASP A 45 9.72 11.26 -4.77
N PHE A 46 9.29 10.03 -4.46
CA PHE A 46 9.60 8.85 -5.27
C PHE A 46 9.12 9.03 -6.72
N SER A 47 7.89 9.48 -6.92
CA SER A 47 7.29 9.67 -8.24
C SER A 47 7.99 10.79 -9.03
N SER A 48 8.40 11.86 -8.36
CA SER A 48 9.19 12.95 -8.95
C SER A 48 10.55 12.45 -9.44
N ARG A 49 11.22 11.60 -8.65
CA ARG A 49 12.48 10.95 -9.04
C ARG A 49 12.28 10.05 -10.26
N ARG A 50 11.20 9.25 -10.28
CA ARG A 50 10.86 8.40 -11.42
C ARG A 50 10.67 9.19 -12.70
N SER A 51 9.90 10.28 -12.66
CA SER A 51 9.63 11.15 -13.80
C SER A 51 10.88 11.89 -14.34
N SER A 52 11.90 12.05 -13.48
CA SER A 52 13.19 12.66 -13.85
C SER A 52 14.18 11.64 -14.43
N SER A 53 13.81 10.36 -14.57
CA SER A 53 14.66 9.33 -15.15
C SER A 53 14.84 9.54 -16.65
N GLU A 54 16.06 9.34 -17.17
CA GLU A 54 16.33 9.29 -18.60
C GLU A 54 15.80 8.00 -19.27
N GLU A 55 15.49 6.99 -18.47
CA GLU A 55 14.90 5.74 -18.96
C GLU A 55 13.41 5.92 -19.22
N LYS A 56 12.94 5.39 -20.36
CA LYS A 56 11.51 5.38 -20.70
C LYS A 56 10.78 4.34 -19.85
N LEU A 57 10.30 4.76 -18.70
CA LEU A 57 9.56 3.92 -17.75
C LEU A 57 8.03 4.11 -17.94
N PRO A 58 7.21 3.09 -17.64
CA PRO A 58 5.75 3.26 -17.60
C PRO A 58 5.36 4.37 -16.63
N GLU A 59 4.51 5.30 -17.10
CA GLU A 59 4.12 6.48 -16.34
C GLU A 59 2.80 6.28 -15.59
N TYR A 60 2.66 6.96 -14.48
CA TYR A 60 1.41 7.15 -13.75
C TYR A 60 1.35 8.58 -13.20
N THR A 61 0.16 9.06 -12.93
CA THR A 61 -0.01 10.39 -12.31
C THR A 61 0.19 10.29 -10.80
N CYS A 62 0.96 11.22 -10.21
CA CYS A 62 1.07 11.33 -8.76
C CYS A 62 0.72 12.74 -8.30
N ILE A 63 -0.15 12.85 -7.28
CA ILE A 63 -0.53 14.12 -6.67
C ILE A 63 -0.49 14.05 -5.15
N LYS A 64 -0.42 15.21 -4.51
CA LYS A 64 -0.59 15.34 -3.06
C LYS A 64 -1.99 15.84 -2.76
N LEU A 65 -2.66 15.24 -1.78
CA LEU A 65 -3.93 15.72 -1.26
C LEU A 65 -3.93 15.68 0.26
N SER A 66 -4.47 16.73 0.88
CA SER A 66 -4.63 16.81 2.32
C SER A 66 -5.94 17.50 2.72
N GLY A 67 -6.38 17.28 3.95
CA GLY A 67 -7.50 17.98 4.56
C GLY A 67 -8.88 17.43 4.17
N LYS A 68 -9.91 18.20 4.52
CA LYS A 68 -11.32 17.79 4.41
C LYS A 68 -11.83 17.57 2.99
N ALA A 69 -11.14 18.12 1.98
CA ALA A 69 -11.53 18.02 0.58
C ALA A 69 -11.15 16.69 -0.08
N ILE A 70 -10.30 15.86 0.55
CA ILE A 70 -9.77 14.61 -0.02
C ILE A 70 -10.87 13.76 -0.65
N ARG A 71 -11.92 13.45 0.11
CA ARG A 71 -13.03 12.61 -0.37
C ARG A 71 -13.64 13.16 -1.65
N PHE A 72 -13.94 14.45 -1.69
CA PHE A 72 -14.62 15.09 -2.81
C PHE A 72 -13.72 15.14 -4.05
N GLU A 73 -12.44 15.46 -3.88
CA GLU A 73 -11.49 15.53 -4.99
C GLU A 73 -11.23 14.15 -5.59
N ILE A 74 -11.09 13.11 -4.76
CA ILE A 74 -10.91 11.74 -5.25
C ILE A 74 -12.13 11.28 -6.06
N LEU A 75 -13.35 11.54 -5.57
CA LEU A 75 -14.57 11.15 -6.29
C LEU A 75 -14.70 11.84 -7.65
N LYS A 76 -14.25 13.09 -7.80
CA LYS A 76 -14.20 13.79 -9.10
C LYS A 76 -13.20 13.14 -10.08
N MET A 77 -12.13 12.53 -9.55
CA MET A 77 -11.09 11.90 -10.35
C MET A 77 -11.41 10.44 -10.70
N LYS A 78 -12.33 9.80 -9.96
CA LYS A 78 -12.65 8.37 -10.11
C LYS A 78 -12.98 7.94 -11.55
N CYS A 79 -13.63 8.81 -12.33
CA CYS A 79 -13.99 8.50 -13.72
C CYS A 79 -12.87 8.74 -14.75
N LYS A 80 -11.72 9.27 -14.32
CA LYS A 80 -10.59 9.61 -15.20
C LYS A 80 -9.45 8.62 -15.16
N TYR A 81 -9.47 7.72 -14.17
CA TYR A 81 -8.41 6.73 -13.94
C TYR A 81 -9.03 5.35 -13.75
N ASP A 82 -8.34 4.32 -14.24
CA ASP A 82 -8.73 2.92 -14.01
C ASP A 82 -8.57 2.56 -12.54
N ASP A 83 -7.46 2.99 -11.93
CA ASP A 83 -7.18 2.78 -10.53
C ASP A 83 -6.68 4.06 -9.84
N ILE A 84 -7.13 4.25 -8.61
CA ILE A 84 -6.64 5.26 -7.69
C ILE A 84 -6.03 4.54 -6.50
N ILE A 85 -4.74 4.72 -6.29
CA ILE A 85 -3.99 4.16 -5.17
C ILE A 85 -3.64 5.30 -4.22
N ILE A 86 -3.97 5.14 -2.94
CA ILE A 86 -3.78 6.18 -1.92
C ILE A 86 -2.74 5.69 -0.91
N ASP A 87 -1.61 6.37 -0.86
CA ASP A 87 -0.59 6.16 0.18
C ASP A 87 -0.97 6.98 1.41
N ALA A 88 -1.42 6.30 2.45
CA ALA A 88 -1.85 6.95 3.69
C ALA A 88 -0.71 7.00 4.71
N GLY A 89 -0.67 8.07 5.49
CA GLY A 89 0.29 8.23 6.59
C GLY A 89 0.22 7.12 7.64
N GLY A 90 1.27 7.05 8.45
CA GLY A 90 1.43 6.03 9.51
C GLY A 90 0.67 6.33 10.80
N ARG A 91 -0.43 7.08 10.75
CA ARG A 91 -1.25 7.45 11.92
C ARG A 91 -2.73 7.44 11.55
N ASP A 92 -3.58 7.30 12.55
CA ASP A 92 -5.02 7.56 12.38
C ASP A 92 -5.22 9.06 12.18
N THR A 93 -5.43 9.46 10.94
CA THR A 93 -5.59 10.87 10.55
C THR A 93 -6.95 11.08 9.87
N ILE A 94 -7.38 12.34 9.85
CA ILE A 94 -8.58 12.75 9.10
C ILE A 94 -8.41 12.37 7.61
N ASN A 95 -7.20 12.50 7.06
CA ASN A 95 -6.89 12.15 5.67
C ASN A 95 -7.12 10.65 5.40
N GLN A 96 -6.60 9.77 6.28
CA GLN A 96 -6.79 8.32 6.15
C GLN A 96 -8.27 7.95 6.26
N ARG A 97 -8.99 8.49 7.25
CA ARG A 97 -10.43 8.23 7.44
C ARG A 97 -11.28 8.72 6.26
N ALA A 98 -10.98 9.90 5.72
CA ALA A 98 -11.65 10.43 4.53
C ALA A 98 -11.41 9.53 3.31
N SER A 99 -10.18 9.04 3.11
CA SER A 99 -9.84 8.11 2.03
C SER A 99 -10.57 6.77 2.18
N LEU A 100 -10.59 6.19 3.38
CA LEU A 100 -11.27 4.93 3.67
C LEU A 100 -12.79 5.01 3.47
N SER A 101 -13.40 6.18 3.68
CA SER A 101 -14.85 6.37 3.51
C SER A 101 -15.35 6.17 2.07
N ILE A 102 -14.45 6.10 1.09
CA ILE A 102 -14.75 5.95 -0.35
C ILE A 102 -13.92 4.84 -1.01
N ALA A 103 -13.08 4.15 -0.26
CA ALA A 103 -12.22 3.10 -0.78
C ALA A 103 -13.00 1.81 -1.06
N ASP A 104 -12.60 1.11 -2.12
CA ASP A 104 -13.06 -0.25 -2.40
C ASP A 104 -12.25 -1.25 -1.56
N LYS A 105 -10.94 -0.99 -1.38
CA LYS A 105 -10.03 -1.88 -0.64
C LYS A 105 -9.11 -1.08 0.30
N LEU A 106 -8.89 -1.63 1.50
CA LEU A 106 -7.80 -1.25 2.40
C LEU A 106 -6.77 -2.37 2.44
N ILE A 107 -5.50 -2.02 2.25
CA ILE A 107 -4.37 -2.95 2.34
C ILE A 107 -3.46 -2.49 3.47
N VAL A 108 -3.28 -3.34 4.47
CA VAL A 108 -2.48 -3.05 5.66
C VAL A 108 -1.23 -3.93 5.69
N PRO A 109 -0.04 -3.39 5.32
CA PRO A 109 1.21 -4.12 5.49
C PRO A 109 1.57 -4.22 6.98
N PHE A 110 1.76 -5.44 7.47
CA PHE A 110 2.07 -5.74 8.86
C PHE A 110 3.53 -6.24 8.99
N VAL A 111 4.28 -5.69 9.93
CA VAL A 111 5.68 -6.08 10.18
C VAL A 111 5.74 -7.06 11.36
N PRO A 112 6.22 -8.30 11.19
CA PRO A 112 6.18 -9.34 12.23
C PRO A 112 6.82 -8.92 13.56
N ARG A 113 7.97 -8.24 13.51
CA ARG A 113 8.69 -7.76 14.69
C ARG A 113 8.04 -6.59 15.41
N SER A 114 7.08 -5.97 14.77
CA SER A 114 6.33 -4.86 15.35
C SER A 114 5.13 -5.36 16.11
N PHE A 115 5.28 -6.48 16.76
CA PHE A 115 4.28 -7.22 17.46
C PHE A 115 3.58 -6.35 18.49
N ASP A 116 2.53 -5.73 18.01
CA ASP A 116 1.70 -4.87 18.81
C ASP A 116 0.26 -5.29 18.54
N LEU A 117 -0.22 -6.23 19.36
CA LEU A 117 -1.62 -6.65 19.36
C LEU A 117 -2.54 -5.42 19.35
N TRP A 118 -2.13 -4.38 20.06
CA TRP A 118 -2.85 -3.12 20.15
C TRP A 118 -2.89 -2.36 18.83
N THR A 119 -1.87 -2.55 17.97
CA THR A 119 -1.91 -1.97 16.61
C THR A 119 -2.97 -2.65 15.77
N LEU A 120 -3.09 -3.96 15.85
CA LEU A 120 -4.09 -4.73 15.11
C LEU A 120 -5.51 -4.40 15.61
N GLU A 121 -5.71 -4.35 16.93
CA GLU A 121 -6.97 -3.95 17.55
C GLU A 121 -7.40 -2.53 17.16
N LYS A 122 -6.46 -1.57 17.16
CA LYS A 122 -6.74 -0.20 16.73
C LYS A 122 -7.12 -0.10 15.26
N VAL A 123 -6.42 -0.83 14.38
CA VAL A 123 -6.78 -0.89 12.96
C VAL A 123 -8.18 -1.48 12.80
N SER A 124 -8.48 -2.57 13.51
CA SER A 124 -9.79 -3.22 13.53
C SER A 124 -10.89 -2.26 13.99
N SER A 125 -10.65 -1.48 15.05
CA SER A 125 -11.59 -0.45 15.52
C SER A 125 -11.87 0.62 14.45
N ILE A 126 -10.83 1.11 13.78
CA ILE A 126 -11.00 2.07 12.69
C ILE A 126 -11.83 1.47 11.54
N ILE A 127 -11.55 0.23 11.16
CA ILE A 127 -12.32 -0.46 10.11
C ILE A 127 -13.78 -0.56 10.50
N ASN A 128 -14.10 -0.97 11.72
CA ASN A 128 -15.48 -1.06 12.22
C ASN A 128 -16.20 0.28 12.16
N GLU A 129 -15.55 1.37 12.55
CA GLU A 129 -16.12 2.72 12.45
C GLU A 129 -16.35 3.12 10.99
N ILE A 130 -15.41 2.85 10.10
CA ILE A 130 -15.51 3.17 8.68
C ILE A 130 -16.58 2.34 7.99
N GLN A 131 -16.77 1.08 8.33
CA GLN A 131 -17.80 0.22 7.75
C GLN A 131 -19.22 0.68 8.04
N GLN A 132 -19.43 1.51 9.07
CA GLN A 132 -20.73 2.15 9.31
C GLN A 132 -21.09 3.16 8.20
N ILE A 133 -20.09 3.74 7.51
CA ILE A 133 -20.28 4.74 6.43
C ILE A 133 -19.87 4.22 5.06
N ASN A 134 -19.05 3.18 4.99
CA ASN A 134 -18.62 2.49 3.79
C ASN A 134 -18.69 0.97 3.99
N PRO A 135 -19.89 0.36 3.95
CA PRO A 135 -20.04 -1.09 4.15
C PRO A 135 -19.38 -1.96 3.08
N SER A 136 -19.05 -1.38 1.93
CA SER A 136 -18.41 -2.09 0.82
C SER A 136 -16.87 -2.15 0.93
N LEU A 137 -16.29 -1.58 1.98
CA LEU A 137 -14.84 -1.63 2.20
C LEU A 137 -14.38 -3.05 2.52
N HIS A 138 -13.53 -3.60 1.65
CA HIS A 138 -12.83 -4.85 1.90
C HIS A 138 -11.44 -4.56 2.48
N SER A 139 -11.14 -5.12 3.65
CA SER A 139 -9.89 -4.86 4.36
C SER A 139 -9.00 -6.10 4.38
N TYR A 140 -7.75 -5.93 3.94
CA TYR A 140 -6.77 -7.00 3.82
C TYR A 140 -5.50 -6.65 4.58
N THR A 141 -4.83 -7.68 5.10
CA THR A 141 -3.52 -7.56 5.72
C THR A 141 -2.59 -8.67 5.25
N PHE A 142 -1.30 -8.43 5.26
CA PHE A 142 -0.26 -9.39 4.89
C PHE A 142 1.04 -9.08 5.61
N LEU A 143 1.95 -10.06 5.70
CA LEU A 143 3.26 -9.85 6.30
C LEU A 143 4.20 -9.11 5.35
N ASN A 144 4.70 -7.96 5.82
CA ASN A 144 5.68 -7.14 5.10
C ASN A 144 6.94 -6.96 5.93
N LYS A 145 8.07 -6.79 5.27
CA LYS A 145 9.41 -6.70 5.89
C LYS A 145 9.70 -7.90 6.83
N ALA A 146 9.16 -9.06 6.48
CA ALA A 146 9.35 -10.28 7.22
C ALA A 146 10.81 -10.74 7.17
N ASP A 147 11.25 -11.46 8.18
CA ASP A 147 12.52 -12.16 8.10
C ASP A 147 12.38 -13.40 7.21
N SER A 148 13.45 -13.72 6.48
CA SER A 148 13.46 -14.90 5.61
C SER A 148 13.61 -16.22 6.40
N ARG A 149 13.83 -16.15 7.70
CA ARG A 149 14.03 -17.29 8.62
C ARG A 149 13.49 -16.91 10.00
N GLY A 150 12.93 -17.89 10.72
CA GLY A 150 12.43 -17.75 12.10
C GLY A 150 10.92 -17.97 12.22
N ASP A 151 10.48 -18.27 13.41
CA ASP A 151 9.09 -18.66 13.73
C ASP A 151 8.18 -17.43 13.90
N ASP A 152 8.75 -16.23 14.04
CA ASP A 152 8.02 -14.96 14.23
C ASP A 152 6.95 -14.70 13.14
N ASN A 153 7.18 -15.22 11.93
CA ASN A 153 6.23 -15.06 10.83
C ASN A 153 4.97 -15.93 11.02
N GLU A 154 5.12 -17.14 11.55
CA GLU A 154 4.01 -18.06 11.80
C GLU A 154 3.13 -17.53 12.93
N ASP A 155 3.74 -17.09 14.02
CA ASP A 155 3.04 -16.48 15.15
C ASP A 155 2.28 -15.22 14.73
N ALA A 156 2.95 -14.34 13.97
CA ALA A 156 2.30 -13.13 13.45
C ALA A 156 1.11 -13.45 12.53
N GLN A 157 1.25 -14.45 11.64
CA GLN A 157 0.13 -14.88 10.78
C GLN A 157 -1.03 -15.49 11.58
N ALA A 158 -0.74 -16.27 12.62
CA ALA A 158 -1.78 -16.83 13.48
C ALA A 158 -2.63 -15.71 14.11
N MET A 159 -1.96 -14.72 14.71
CA MET A 159 -2.64 -13.57 15.31
C MET A 159 -3.42 -12.73 14.32
N MET A 160 -2.86 -12.49 13.13
CA MET A 160 -3.58 -11.73 12.09
C MET A 160 -4.87 -12.44 11.66
N LYS A 161 -4.89 -13.77 11.62
CA LYS A 161 -6.06 -14.58 11.28
C LYS A 161 -7.17 -14.56 12.32
N GLU A 162 -6.85 -14.24 13.58
CA GLU A 162 -7.84 -14.10 14.65
C GLU A 162 -8.66 -12.80 14.54
N ASN A 163 -8.29 -11.90 13.63
CA ASN A 163 -8.97 -10.63 13.45
C ASN A 163 -10.07 -10.73 12.38
N ASP A 164 -11.31 -10.66 12.79
CA ASP A 164 -12.49 -10.82 11.90
C ASP A 164 -12.67 -9.67 10.90
N ASN A 165 -12.09 -8.49 11.17
CA ASN A 165 -12.27 -7.29 10.32
C ASN A 165 -11.21 -7.16 9.21
N LEU A 166 -10.19 -8.02 9.24
CA LEU A 166 -9.07 -8.03 8.30
C LEU A 166 -8.89 -9.41 7.70
N THR A 167 -9.06 -9.53 6.40
CA THR A 167 -8.72 -10.77 5.69
C THR A 167 -7.20 -10.89 5.56
N THR A 168 -6.61 -11.89 6.19
CA THR A 168 -5.18 -12.16 6.10
C THR A 168 -4.85 -12.84 4.79
N LEU A 169 -4.09 -12.16 3.91
CA LEU A 169 -3.59 -12.73 2.68
C LEU A 169 -2.40 -13.68 2.96
N PRO A 170 -2.31 -14.82 2.26
CA PRO A 170 -1.18 -15.74 2.40
C PRO A 170 0.04 -15.22 1.62
N VAL A 171 0.41 -13.96 1.86
CA VAL A 171 1.50 -13.25 1.22
C VAL A 171 2.51 -12.82 2.26
N ILE A 172 3.79 -13.11 1.98
CA ILE A 172 4.92 -12.68 2.79
C ILE A 172 5.89 -11.93 1.89
N ILE A 173 6.11 -10.66 2.19
CA ILE A 173 7.17 -9.85 1.55
C ILE A 173 8.31 -9.72 2.55
N CYS A 174 9.47 -10.27 2.21
CA CYS A 174 10.63 -10.24 3.09
C CYS A 174 11.34 -8.87 3.04
N ASN A 175 12.10 -8.58 4.09
CA ASN A 175 12.94 -7.38 4.18
C ASN A 175 14.18 -7.52 3.27
N ARG A 176 14.01 -7.20 1.97
CA ARG A 176 15.06 -7.35 0.94
C ARG A 176 15.67 -6.01 0.58
N LYS A 177 16.98 -5.98 0.40
CA LYS A 177 17.70 -4.78 -0.10
C LYS A 177 17.19 -4.30 -1.45
N ALA A 178 16.64 -5.20 -2.28
CA ALA A 178 16.09 -4.88 -3.59
C ALA A 178 15.00 -3.79 -3.54
N PHE A 179 14.13 -3.80 -2.53
CA PHE A 179 13.13 -2.74 -2.37
C PHE A 179 13.74 -1.37 -2.10
N GLY A 180 14.78 -1.32 -1.26
CA GLY A 180 15.53 -0.07 -1.00
C GLY A 180 16.28 0.42 -2.23
N ASN A 181 16.92 -0.47 -2.98
CA ASN A 181 17.62 -0.13 -4.22
C ASN A 181 16.64 0.40 -5.28
N ALA A 182 15.50 -0.26 -5.44
CA ALA A 182 14.46 0.16 -6.36
C ALA A 182 13.92 1.56 -6.00
N ALA A 183 13.65 1.80 -4.72
CA ALA A 183 13.20 3.10 -4.24
C ALA A 183 14.23 4.21 -4.52
N ALA A 184 15.53 3.93 -4.36
CA ALA A 184 16.60 4.88 -4.67
C ALA A 184 16.67 5.25 -6.15
N GLU A 185 16.18 4.39 -7.07
CA GLU A 185 16.16 4.62 -8.51
C GLU A 185 14.77 5.12 -9.03
N GLY A 186 13.75 5.28 -8.18
CA GLY A 186 12.39 5.58 -8.61
C GLY A 186 11.74 4.45 -9.41
N LYS A 187 12.14 3.20 -9.11
CA LYS A 187 11.74 1.98 -9.83
C LYS A 187 10.99 0.99 -8.92
N ALA A 188 10.26 0.09 -9.54
CA ALA A 188 9.83 -1.14 -8.88
C ALA A 188 10.93 -2.21 -8.96
N VAL A 189 10.85 -3.23 -8.11
CA VAL A 189 11.88 -4.30 -8.06
C VAL A 189 11.99 -5.09 -9.36
N ASN A 190 10.92 -5.16 -10.15
CA ASN A 190 10.91 -5.81 -11.47
C ASN A 190 11.50 -4.94 -12.60
N GLU A 191 11.86 -3.68 -12.32
CA GLU A 191 12.50 -2.76 -13.25
C GLU A 191 14.02 -2.60 -13.02
N LEU A 192 14.55 -3.24 -11.97
CA LEU A 192 15.98 -3.20 -11.68
C LEU A 192 16.79 -3.97 -12.73
N LYS A 193 17.97 -3.45 -13.10
CA LYS A 193 18.91 -4.15 -14.01
C LYS A 193 19.33 -5.53 -13.49
N ILE A 194 19.51 -5.65 -12.18
CA ILE A 194 19.81 -6.92 -11.50
C ILE A 194 18.59 -7.28 -10.66
N LEU A 195 17.85 -8.30 -11.11
CA LEU A 195 16.61 -8.71 -10.47
C LEU A 195 16.85 -9.60 -9.24
N ASP A 196 16.28 -9.26 -8.13
CA ASP A 196 16.02 -10.20 -7.04
C ASP A 196 14.70 -10.95 -7.37
N LYS A 197 14.83 -12.15 -7.94
CA LYS A 197 13.69 -12.98 -8.38
C LYS A 197 12.68 -13.25 -7.24
N LYS A 198 13.17 -13.34 -5.99
CA LYS A 198 12.29 -13.56 -4.83
C LYS A 198 11.50 -12.29 -4.50
N ALA A 199 12.15 -11.12 -4.54
CA ALA A 199 11.44 -9.85 -4.33
C ALA A 199 10.35 -9.63 -5.39
N VAL A 200 10.67 -9.92 -6.66
CA VAL A 200 9.69 -9.84 -7.76
C VAL A 200 8.53 -10.80 -7.52
N MET A 201 8.79 -12.06 -7.21
CA MET A 201 7.76 -13.06 -6.95
C MET A 201 6.86 -12.67 -5.76
N GLU A 202 7.43 -12.13 -4.70
CA GLU A 202 6.69 -11.73 -3.49
C GLU A 202 5.71 -10.57 -3.79
N ILE A 203 6.15 -9.55 -4.52
CA ILE A 203 5.27 -8.43 -4.89
C ILE A 203 4.25 -8.82 -5.96
N ASP A 204 4.60 -9.71 -6.91
CA ASP A 204 3.69 -10.25 -7.90
C ASP A 204 2.56 -11.06 -7.24
N ASN A 205 2.88 -11.83 -6.20
CA ASN A 205 1.87 -12.55 -5.44
C ASN A 205 0.89 -11.59 -4.76
N LEU A 206 1.39 -10.52 -4.13
CA LEU A 206 0.52 -9.50 -3.55
C LEU A 206 -0.38 -8.86 -4.61
N TYR A 207 0.21 -8.50 -5.76
CA TYR A 207 -0.51 -7.92 -6.88
C TYR A 207 -1.70 -8.79 -7.32
N LYS A 208 -1.49 -10.10 -7.48
CA LYS A 208 -2.54 -11.05 -7.87
C LYS A 208 -3.70 -11.05 -6.88
N TYR A 209 -3.43 -11.14 -5.58
CA TYR A 209 -4.49 -11.11 -4.57
C TYR A 209 -5.29 -9.81 -4.52
N ILE A 210 -4.68 -8.70 -4.94
CA ILE A 210 -5.37 -7.40 -4.92
C ILE A 210 -6.19 -7.18 -6.19
N PHE A 211 -5.70 -7.62 -7.36
CA PHE A 211 -6.27 -7.22 -8.66
C PHE A 211 -6.83 -8.37 -9.50
N GLU A 212 -6.52 -9.61 -9.18
CA GLU A 212 -6.99 -10.83 -9.89
C GLU A 212 -7.85 -11.71 -8.98
#